data_1f725fcb0c1971e1d4af165d0df1488f
#
_entry.id   1f725fcb0c1971e1d4af165d0df1488f
#
_cell.length_a   1.000
_cell.length_b   1.000
_cell.length_c   1.000
_cell.angle_alpha   90.00
_cell.angle_beta   90.00
_cell.angle_gamma   90.00
#
_symmetry.space_group_name_H-M   'P 1'
#
loop_
_entity.id
_entity.type
_entity.pdbx_description
1 polymer ?
#
loop_
_entity_poly.entity_id
_entity_poly.type
_entity_poly.pdbx_seq_one_letter_code
_entity_poly.pdbx_strand_id
1 'polypeptide(L)'
;YYLPMGLLIVVSGVLLGLGQVRGAWLYGVGFAVTVVWSLFEAGLAFWPLAARLGLLAVIGLLVALVTPSLRGAAACRHVKPASRGVAGVLALGLVAALITAFQPIWSVKPTAAPELAQGYQPGDDGANWTNYGRTPDGTQFAPLDQITPDNVSKLKVAWTFRTGDFSYGGAENQNTPLQIGNVVYACTPTNQVFALDADSGKQLWHFDPKANAGYSPTWQRCRSLAYYDVAQQAAQAAPGAPASQPAAAAAACQRRIYVTTANLRLIALDAQNGQPCEGFGQNGVVSLAEGMGEIIPGFYNPTAGPVLA
;
A
#
# COMPACT_ATOMS: atom_id res chain seq x y z
N TYR A 1 -15.31 22.60 -0.13
CA TYR A 1 -14.33 23.18 0.79
C TYR A 1 -13.02 23.56 0.04
N TYR A 2 -12.38 22.67 -0.67
CA TYR A 2 -11.01 22.85 -1.18
C TYR A 2 -10.85 24.01 -2.17
N LEU A 3 -11.75 24.13 -3.16
CA LEU A 3 -11.66 25.16 -4.18
C LEU A 3 -11.82 26.60 -3.65
N PRO A 4 -12.85 26.93 -2.86
CA PRO A 4 -12.97 28.27 -2.29
C PRO A 4 -11.87 28.60 -1.29
N MET A 5 -11.37 27.60 -0.55
CA MET A 5 -10.28 27.78 0.39
C MET A 5 -8.95 28.03 -0.33
N GLY A 6 -8.67 27.29 -1.40
CA GLY A 6 -7.50 27.54 -2.24
C GLY A 6 -7.47 28.95 -2.83
N LEU A 7 -8.61 29.43 -3.33
CA LEU A 7 -8.75 30.80 -3.84
C LEU A 7 -8.49 31.84 -2.75
N LEU A 8 -9.05 31.62 -1.55
CA LEU A 8 -8.86 32.51 -0.40
C LEU A 8 -7.38 32.60 0.01
N ILE A 9 -6.67 31.48 0.03
CA ILE A 9 -5.23 31.46 0.34
C ILE A 9 -4.42 32.21 -0.74
N VAL A 10 -4.75 32.03 -2.01
CA VAL A 10 -4.08 32.74 -3.12
C VAL A 10 -4.29 34.26 -2.97
N VAL A 11 -5.54 34.71 -2.77
CA VAL A 11 -5.85 36.14 -2.57
C VAL A 11 -5.11 36.69 -1.35
N SER A 12 -5.11 35.93 -0.24
CA SER A 12 -4.34 36.29 0.95
C SER A 12 -2.86 36.47 0.65
N GLY A 13 -2.26 35.51 -0.07
CA GLY A 13 -0.84 35.55 -0.46
C GLY A 13 -0.51 36.78 -1.33
N VAL A 14 -1.35 37.12 -2.30
CA VAL A 14 -1.19 38.34 -3.14
C VAL A 14 -1.23 39.61 -2.29
N LEU A 15 -2.20 39.72 -1.39
CA LEU A 15 -2.33 40.86 -0.49
C LEU A 15 -1.11 41.01 0.44
N LEU A 16 -0.62 39.88 0.97
CA LEU A 16 0.61 39.86 1.78
C LEU A 16 1.83 40.28 0.96
N GLY A 17 1.97 39.79 -0.27
CA GLY A 17 3.04 40.21 -1.21
C GLY A 17 3.01 41.71 -1.56
N LEU A 18 1.81 42.29 -1.59
CA LEU A 18 1.61 43.74 -1.72
C LEU A 18 1.82 44.51 -0.41
N GLY A 19 2.18 43.81 0.66
CA GLY A 19 2.45 44.40 1.98
C GLY A 19 1.20 44.86 2.73
N GLN A 20 0.02 44.35 2.41
CA GLN A 20 -1.25 44.77 3.02
C GLN A 20 -1.65 43.87 4.22
N VAL A 21 -1.94 44.49 5.36
CA VAL A 21 -2.42 43.77 6.58
C VAL A 21 -3.70 42.99 6.36
N ARG A 22 -4.52 43.36 5.38
CA ARG A 22 -5.75 42.64 5.00
C ARG A 22 -5.46 41.18 4.60
N GLY A 23 -4.30 40.91 4.00
CA GLY A 23 -3.87 39.57 3.68
C GLY A 23 -3.68 38.70 4.93
N ALA A 24 -3.12 39.24 6.01
CA ALA A 24 -2.97 38.52 7.27
C ALA A 24 -4.33 38.17 7.91
N TRP A 25 -5.30 39.08 7.87
CA TRP A 25 -6.65 38.82 8.35
C TRP A 25 -7.34 37.72 7.53
N LEU A 26 -7.21 37.80 6.19
CA LEU A 26 -7.81 36.80 5.30
C LEU A 26 -7.19 35.41 5.54
N TYR A 27 -5.87 35.36 5.74
CA TYR A 27 -5.19 34.13 6.13
C TYR A 27 -5.74 33.55 7.44
N GLY A 28 -5.87 34.40 8.47
CA GLY A 28 -6.38 33.99 9.78
C GLY A 28 -7.79 33.40 9.70
N VAL A 29 -8.69 34.02 8.93
CA VAL A 29 -10.03 33.49 8.68
C VAL A 29 -9.97 32.14 7.98
N GLY A 30 -9.17 32.02 6.91
CA GLY A 30 -8.99 30.75 6.18
C GLY A 30 -8.42 29.65 7.08
N PHE A 31 -7.42 29.97 7.89
CA PHE A 31 -6.85 29.02 8.84
C PHE A 31 -7.88 28.57 9.88
N ALA A 32 -8.65 29.48 10.46
CA ALA A 32 -9.70 29.14 11.43
C ALA A 32 -10.76 28.20 10.81
N VAL A 33 -11.23 28.50 9.60
CA VAL A 33 -12.17 27.64 8.87
C VAL A 33 -11.54 26.26 8.61
N THR A 34 -10.26 26.23 8.26
CA THR A 34 -9.54 24.96 8.03
C THR A 34 -9.42 24.13 9.32
N VAL A 35 -9.19 24.77 10.46
CA VAL A 35 -9.17 24.08 11.76
C VAL A 35 -10.52 23.43 12.05
N VAL A 36 -11.62 24.20 11.92
CA VAL A 36 -12.97 23.68 12.14
C VAL A 36 -13.28 22.51 11.21
N TRP A 37 -12.98 22.65 9.92
CA TRP A 37 -13.18 21.58 8.94
C TRP A 37 -12.34 20.35 9.26
N SER A 38 -11.07 20.52 9.62
CA SER A 38 -10.17 19.42 9.95
C SER A 38 -10.63 18.65 11.19
N LEU A 39 -11.16 19.35 12.20
CA LEU A 39 -11.73 18.72 13.39
C LEU A 39 -13.01 17.95 13.06
N PHE A 40 -13.83 18.47 12.15
CA PHE A 40 -15.03 17.76 11.71
C PHE A 40 -14.70 16.49 10.95
N GLU A 41 -13.67 16.52 10.08
CA GLU A 41 -13.31 15.41 9.20
C GLU A 41 -12.41 14.36 9.89
N ALA A 42 -11.46 14.79 10.72
CA ALA A 42 -10.45 13.95 11.33
C ALA A 42 -10.62 13.75 12.85
N GLY A 43 -11.58 14.42 13.47
CA GLY A 43 -11.73 14.43 14.92
C GLY A 43 -10.47 14.96 15.61
N LEU A 44 -10.06 14.31 16.70
CA LEU A 44 -8.86 14.64 17.47
C LEU A 44 -7.66 13.74 17.15
N ALA A 45 -7.68 13.04 16.02
CA ALA A 45 -6.57 12.17 15.62
C ALA A 45 -5.34 13.01 15.25
N PHE A 46 -4.20 12.77 15.93
CA PHE A 46 -2.99 13.58 15.80
C PHE A 46 -2.46 13.62 14.37
N TRP A 47 -2.18 12.47 13.74
CA TRP A 47 -1.53 12.43 12.43
C TRP A 47 -2.37 13.03 11.29
N PRO A 48 -3.68 12.76 11.19
CA PRO A 48 -4.53 13.46 10.23
C PRO A 48 -4.59 14.96 10.44
N LEU A 49 -4.61 15.45 11.69
CA LEU A 49 -4.58 16.89 11.98
C LEU A 49 -3.21 17.51 11.67
N ALA A 50 -2.12 16.84 12.02
CA ALA A 50 -0.76 17.30 11.74
C ALA A 50 -0.53 17.45 10.22
N ALA A 51 -0.99 16.49 9.42
CA ALA A 51 -0.88 16.53 7.96
C ALA A 51 -1.67 17.71 7.35
N ARG A 52 -2.85 18.03 7.89
CA ARG A 52 -3.71 19.11 7.37
C ARG A 52 -3.32 20.49 7.86
N LEU A 53 -2.95 20.62 9.12
CA LEU A 53 -2.75 21.90 9.79
C LEU A 53 -1.27 22.29 9.94
N GLY A 54 -0.35 21.33 9.93
CA GLY A 54 1.06 21.58 10.25
C GLY A 54 1.70 22.64 9.37
N LEU A 55 1.65 22.47 8.05
CA LEU A 55 2.21 23.45 7.11
C LEU A 55 1.50 24.82 7.21
N LEU A 56 0.18 24.80 7.33
CA LEU A 56 -0.59 26.04 7.48
C LEU A 56 -0.27 26.75 8.78
N ALA A 57 -0.05 26.04 9.89
CA ALA A 57 0.35 26.63 11.15
C ALA A 57 1.74 27.28 11.08
N VAL A 58 2.70 26.63 10.38
CA VAL A 58 4.03 27.23 10.14
C VAL A 58 3.93 28.51 9.31
N ILE A 59 3.16 28.50 8.22
CA ILE A 59 2.92 29.69 7.41
C ILE A 59 2.19 30.75 8.25
N GLY A 60 1.19 30.36 9.05
CA GLY A 60 0.47 31.26 9.95
C GLY A 60 1.37 31.92 10.98
N LEU A 61 2.34 31.20 11.53
CA LEU A 61 3.36 31.76 12.42
C LEU A 61 4.19 32.82 11.70
N LEU A 62 4.67 32.55 10.49
CA LEU A 62 5.43 33.52 9.69
C LEU A 62 4.59 34.76 9.35
N VAL A 63 3.33 34.58 8.95
CA VAL A 63 2.39 35.68 8.71
C VAL A 63 2.19 36.52 9.96
N ALA A 64 1.98 35.88 11.12
CA ALA A 64 1.80 36.60 12.39
C ALA A 64 3.06 37.42 12.78
N LEU A 65 4.26 36.88 12.55
CA LEU A 65 5.53 37.58 12.82
C LEU A 65 5.74 38.79 11.91
N VAL A 66 5.35 38.71 10.63
CA VAL A 66 5.49 39.79 9.65
C VAL A 66 4.36 40.82 9.74
N THR A 67 3.19 40.44 10.25
CA THR A 67 1.99 41.33 10.33
C THR A 67 2.27 42.73 10.89
N PRO A 68 3.08 42.92 11.96
CA PRO A 68 3.36 44.26 12.50
C PRO A 68 4.07 45.24 11.52
N SER A 69 4.74 44.71 10.51
CA SER A 69 5.49 45.50 9.51
C SER A 69 4.65 45.81 8.26
N LEU A 70 3.48 45.23 8.10
CA LEU A 70 2.63 45.43 6.94
C LEU A 70 1.94 46.77 6.94
N ARG A 71 1.64 47.31 5.72
CA ARG A 71 0.92 48.55 5.51
C ARG A 71 -0.49 48.45 6.09
N GLY A 72 -0.89 49.45 6.86
CA GLY A 72 -2.15 49.49 7.57
C GLY A 72 -2.10 48.87 8.98
N ALA A 73 -1.05 48.14 9.36
CA ALA A 73 -0.90 47.64 10.71
C ALA A 73 -0.76 48.72 11.79
N ALA A 74 -0.13 49.82 11.44
CA ALA A 74 0.04 50.97 12.34
C ALA A 74 -1.26 51.74 12.62
N ALA A 75 -2.27 51.66 11.74
CA ALA A 75 -3.56 52.30 11.90
C ALA A 75 -4.45 51.61 12.97
N CYS A 76 -4.13 50.38 13.32
CA CYS A 76 -4.91 49.61 14.32
C CYS A 76 -4.06 49.32 15.56
N ARG A 77 -4.29 50.00 16.66
CA ARG A 77 -3.55 49.91 17.94
C ARG A 77 -3.42 48.48 18.47
N HIS A 78 -4.38 47.60 18.15
CA HIS A 78 -4.44 46.24 18.65
C HIS A 78 -3.73 45.19 17.74
N VAL A 79 -3.30 45.54 16.53
CA VAL A 79 -2.69 44.58 15.58
C VAL A 79 -1.36 44.02 16.10
N LYS A 80 -0.49 44.88 16.65
CA LYS A 80 0.81 44.43 17.18
C LYS A 80 0.72 43.45 18.36
N PRO A 81 -0.09 43.75 19.43
CA PRO A 81 -0.22 42.80 20.52
C PRO A 81 -0.95 41.51 20.08
N ALA A 82 -2.00 41.63 19.25
CA ALA A 82 -2.73 40.46 18.75
C ALA A 82 -1.85 39.52 17.90
N SER A 83 -1.06 40.06 16.96
CA SER A 83 -0.18 39.24 16.14
C SER A 83 0.89 38.52 16.95
N ARG A 84 1.43 39.17 18.00
CA ARG A 84 2.40 38.54 18.92
C ARG A 84 1.74 37.43 19.72
N GLY A 85 0.50 37.64 20.20
CA GLY A 85 -0.29 36.59 20.87
C GLY A 85 -0.53 35.38 19.99
N VAL A 86 -0.98 35.62 18.75
CA VAL A 86 -1.21 34.55 17.75
C VAL A 86 0.12 33.82 17.44
N ALA A 87 1.21 34.54 17.25
CA ALA A 87 2.51 33.93 17.00
C ALA A 87 2.94 33.03 18.19
N GLY A 88 2.74 33.50 19.42
CA GLY A 88 3.03 32.70 20.62
C GLY A 88 2.22 31.44 20.71
N VAL A 89 0.91 31.51 20.45
CA VAL A 89 0.01 30.34 20.45
C VAL A 89 0.40 29.34 19.37
N LEU A 90 0.68 29.81 18.15
CA LEU A 90 1.10 28.91 17.06
C LEU A 90 2.48 28.29 17.33
N ALA A 91 3.41 29.04 17.87
CA ALA A 91 4.74 28.50 18.24
C ALA A 91 4.63 27.42 19.31
N LEU A 92 3.85 27.67 20.38
CA LEU A 92 3.60 26.69 21.43
C LEU A 92 2.88 25.45 20.89
N GLY A 93 1.87 25.64 20.03
CA GLY A 93 1.16 24.54 19.39
C GLY A 93 2.07 23.68 18.50
N LEU A 94 2.96 24.29 17.73
CA LEU A 94 3.94 23.56 16.91
C LEU A 94 4.97 22.81 17.76
N VAL A 95 5.45 23.41 18.86
CA VAL A 95 6.33 22.71 19.81
C VAL A 95 5.61 21.54 20.47
N ALA A 96 4.38 21.71 20.92
CA ALA A 96 3.58 20.63 21.49
C ALA A 96 3.34 19.51 20.47
N ALA A 97 3.02 19.85 19.21
CA ALA A 97 2.86 18.89 18.13
C ALA A 97 4.19 18.12 17.87
N LEU A 98 5.31 18.81 17.85
CA LEU A 98 6.63 18.18 17.69
C LEU A 98 6.92 17.20 18.84
N ILE A 99 6.71 17.60 20.09
CA ILE A 99 6.86 16.73 21.25
C ILE A 99 5.95 15.51 21.13
N THR A 100 4.68 15.71 20.75
CA THR A 100 3.70 14.64 20.59
C THR A 100 4.08 13.67 19.48
N ALA A 101 4.67 14.17 18.38
CA ALA A 101 5.10 13.32 17.26
C ALA A 101 6.18 12.29 17.66
N PHE A 102 6.99 12.60 18.67
CA PHE A 102 8.03 11.71 19.18
C PHE A 102 7.61 10.88 20.39
N GLN A 103 6.36 11.03 20.86
CA GLN A 103 5.86 10.15 21.91
C GLN A 103 5.57 8.76 21.35
N PRO A 104 5.89 7.68 22.05
CA PRO A 104 5.55 6.31 21.65
C PRO A 104 4.02 6.09 21.81
N ILE A 105 3.22 6.70 20.94
CA ILE A 105 1.75 6.64 20.98
C ILE A 105 1.23 5.24 20.63
N TRP A 106 2.09 4.35 20.14
CA TRP A 106 1.72 3.09 19.53
C TRP A 106 1.86 1.86 20.42
N SER A 107 1.99 2.01 21.71
CA SER A 107 1.73 0.87 22.58
C SER A 107 0.22 0.69 22.74
N VAL A 108 -0.44 0.14 21.72
CA VAL A 108 -1.72 -0.50 21.91
C VAL A 108 -1.47 -1.68 22.82
N LYS A 109 -1.67 -1.49 24.13
CA LYS A 109 -1.74 -2.63 25.03
C LYS A 109 -3.00 -3.37 24.66
N PRO A 110 -2.93 -4.62 24.19
CA PRO A 110 -4.13 -5.39 23.94
C PRO A 110 -4.88 -5.49 25.29
N THR A 111 -6.10 -4.98 25.32
CA THR A 111 -6.98 -5.00 26.51
C THR A 111 -7.57 -6.39 26.75
N ALA A 112 -7.44 -7.27 25.79
CA ALA A 112 -7.78 -8.71 25.87
C ALA A 112 -6.73 -9.47 25.06
N ALA A 113 -6.54 -10.76 25.35
CA ALA A 113 -5.87 -11.64 24.40
C ALA A 113 -6.55 -11.43 23.04
N PRO A 114 -5.78 -11.15 21.95
CA PRO A 114 -6.40 -11.01 20.65
C PRO A 114 -7.24 -12.26 20.41
N GLU A 115 -8.55 -12.08 20.18
CA GLU A 115 -9.30 -13.13 19.52
C GLU A 115 -8.49 -13.48 18.29
N LEU A 116 -8.07 -14.73 18.20
CA LEU A 116 -7.31 -15.22 17.06
C LEU A 116 -8.04 -14.75 15.82
N ALA A 117 -7.37 -14.00 14.96
CA ALA A 117 -7.98 -13.45 13.77
C ALA A 117 -8.74 -14.57 13.07
N GLN A 118 -9.97 -14.30 12.63
CA GLN A 118 -10.73 -15.23 11.81
C GLN A 118 -9.82 -15.63 10.66
N GLY A 119 -9.62 -16.90 10.42
CA GLY A 119 -8.62 -17.41 9.46
C GLY A 119 -7.39 -18.05 10.10
N TYR A 120 -7.15 -17.87 11.42
CA TYR A 120 -6.23 -18.75 12.13
C TYR A 120 -6.90 -20.11 12.32
N GLN A 121 -6.32 -21.12 11.71
CA GLN A 121 -6.77 -22.50 11.92
C GLN A 121 -5.96 -23.09 13.09
N PRO A 122 -6.61 -23.63 14.14
CA PRO A 122 -5.90 -24.37 15.17
C PRO A 122 -5.09 -25.51 14.52
N GLY A 123 -3.76 -25.51 14.77
CA GLY A 123 -2.84 -26.45 14.14
C GLY A 123 -2.12 -25.90 12.89
N ASP A 124 -2.40 -24.67 12.47
CA ASP A 124 -1.58 -23.98 11.46
C ASP A 124 -0.18 -23.69 12.04
N ASP A 125 0.81 -24.37 11.50
CA ASP A 125 2.22 -24.25 11.90
C ASP A 125 2.91 -23.01 11.31
N GLY A 126 2.20 -22.22 10.51
CA GLY A 126 2.76 -21.06 9.84
C GLY A 126 3.68 -21.38 8.66
N ALA A 127 3.80 -22.65 8.28
CA ALA A 127 4.76 -23.11 7.29
C ALA A 127 4.50 -22.61 5.87
N ASN A 128 3.28 -22.12 5.59
CA ASN A 128 2.90 -21.67 4.25
C ASN A 128 2.42 -20.22 4.27
N TRP A 129 2.77 -19.49 3.21
CA TRP A 129 2.28 -18.15 2.89
C TRP A 129 1.65 -18.17 1.50
N THR A 130 0.37 -18.55 1.43
CA THR A 130 -0.32 -18.90 0.19
C THR A 130 -1.00 -17.73 -0.52
N ASN A 131 -1.15 -16.59 0.16
CA ASN A 131 -1.80 -15.39 -0.35
C ASN A 131 -0.96 -14.15 -0.05
N TYR A 132 -1.27 -13.02 -0.69
CA TYR A 132 -0.62 -11.73 -0.42
C TYR A 132 -0.58 -11.40 1.08
N GLY A 133 -1.69 -11.56 1.77
CA GLY A 133 -1.81 -11.36 3.21
C GLY A 133 -1.66 -12.64 4.03
N ARG A 134 -0.98 -13.66 3.55
CA ARG A 134 -0.81 -15.01 4.09
C ARG A 134 -2.08 -15.87 3.98
N THR A 135 -3.18 -15.42 4.52
CA THR A 135 -4.49 -16.08 4.47
C THR A 135 -5.43 -15.35 3.51
N PRO A 136 -6.52 -15.96 3.04
CA PRO A 136 -7.54 -15.28 2.24
C PRO A 136 -8.09 -14.01 2.92
N ASP A 137 -8.20 -14.02 4.26
CA ASP A 137 -8.67 -12.89 5.07
C ASP A 137 -7.61 -11.78 5.25
N GLY A 138 -6.38 -12.00 4.77
CA GLY A 138 -5.31 -11.02 4.84
C GLY A 138 -4.77 -10.77 6.25
N THR A 139 -4.67 -11.79 7.08
CA THR A 139 -4.23 -11.68 8.49
C THR A 139 -2.82 -11.16 8.66
N GLN A 140 -1.94 -11.33 7.66
CA GLN A 140 -0.52 -10.95 7.68
C GLN A 140 0.24 -11.45 8.92
N PHE A 141 -0.22 -12.54 9.49
CA PHE A 141 0.32 -13.14 10.70
C PHE A 141 0.63 -14.62 10.48
N ALA A 142 1.79 -15.06 10.92
CA ALA A 142 2.15 -16.47 11.03
C ALA A 142 2.56 -16.75 12.49
N PRO A 143 2.14 -17.88 13.08
CA PRO A 143 2.45 -18.24 14.46
C PRO A 143 3.90 -18.76 14.58
N LEU A 144 4.85 -17.99 14.08
CA LEU A 144 6.28 -18.30 14.10
C LEU A 144 6.95 -17.57 15.27
N ASP A 145 7.73 -18.26 16.06
CA ASP A 145 8.40 -17.74 17.25
C ASP A 145 9.93 -17.91 17.23
N GLN A 146 10.49 -18.39 16.11
CA GLN A 146 11.94 -18.62 15.98
C GLN A 146 12.75 -17.33 16.04
N ILE A 147 12.17 -16.20 15.59
CA ILE A 147 12.83 -14.90 15.63
C ILE A 147 12.31 -14.14 16.84
N THR A 148 13.20 -13.82 17.76
CA THR A 148 12.90 -13.14 19.02
C THR A 148 13.74 -11.86 19.16
N PRO A 149 13.41 -10.94 20.08
CA PRO A 149 14.25 -9.78 20.39
C PRO A 149 15.71 -10.14 20.73
N ASP A 150 15.92 -11.34 21.31
CA ASP A 150 17.26 -11.78 21.74
C ASP A 150 18.12 -12.34 20.61
N ASN A 151 17.52 -12.74 19.49
CA ASN A 151 18.25 -13.35 18.39
C ASN A 151 18.15 -12.60 17.05
N VAL A 152 17.27 -11.60 16.94
CA VAL A 152 17.09 -10.84 15.70
C VAL A 152 18.38 -10.19 15.20
N SER A 153 19.26 -9.75 16.11
CA SER A 153 20.56 -9.17 15.78
C SER A 153 21.57 -10.19 15.18
N LYS A 154 21.28 -11.48 15.32
CA LYS A 154 22.13 -12.58 14.82
C LYS A 154 21.71 -13.07 13.44
N LEU A 155 20.63 -12.52 12.87
CA LEU A 155 20.17 -12.89 11.54
C LEU A 155 21.25 -12.60 10.49
N LYS A 156 21.39 -13.53 9.56
CA LYS A 156 22.30 -13.43 8.41
C LYS A 156 21.51 -13.69 7.13
N VAL A 157 21.95 -13.07 6.04
CA VAL A 157 21.43 -13.39 4.71
C VAL A 157 21.80 -14.83 4.40
N ALA A 158 20.78 -15.70 4.21
CA ALA A 158 20.98 -17.10 3.87
C ALA A 158 21.40 -17.24 2.41
N TRP A 159 20.70 -16.54 1.52
CA TRP A 159 21.00 -16.51 0.08
C TRP A 159 20.46 -15.23 -0.56
N THR A 160 20.90 -14.97 -1.78
CA THR A 160 20.43 -13.84 -2.60
C THR A 160 20.18 -14.36 -4.02
N PHE A 161 18.99 -14.11 -4.54
CA PHE A 161 18.64 -14.40 -5.93
C PHE A 161 18.50 -13.10 -6.74
N ARG A 162 19.10 -13.04 -7.91
CA ARG A 162 19.02 -11.91 -8.82
C ARG A 162 18.19 -12.29 -10.04
N THR A 163 17.00 -11.71 -10.19
CA THR A 163 16.07 -12.01 -11.29
C THR A 163 16.57 -11.54 -12.66
N GLY A 164 17.46 -10.55 -12.69
CA GLY A 164 17.87 -9.90 -13.93
C GLY A 164 16.83 -8.91 -14.50
N ASP A 165 15.65 -8.85 -13.90
CA ASP A 165 14.59 -7.91 -14.28
C ASP A 165 14.68 -6.64 -13.42
N PHE A 166 14.90 -5.51 -14.06
CA PHE A 166 15.11 -4.23 -13.39
C PHE A 166 13.89 -3.33 -13.57
N SER A 167 13.55 -2.63 -12.50
CA SER A 167 12.53 -1.57 -12.55
C SER A 167 13.04 -0.40 -13.39
N TYR A 168 12.26 0.02 -14.39
CA TYR A 168 12.56 1.16 -15.26
C TYR A 168 11.27 1.87 -15.67
N GLY A 169 11.36 3.15 -16.07
CA GLY A 169 10.24 3.91 -16.62
C GLY A 169 9.02 4.00 -15.70
N GLY A 170 9.21 3.99 -14.37
CA GLY A 170 8.12 4.02 -13.38
C GLY A 170 7.61 2.62 -12.97
N ALA A 171 8.18 1.54 -13.50
CA ALA A 171 7.94 0.20 -12.98
C ALA A 171 8.59 0.05 -11.60
N GLU A 172 7.97 -0.72 -10.71
CA GLU A 172 8.43 -0.90 -9.34
C GLU A 172 8.41 -2.37 -8.93
N ASN A 173 9.42 -2.78 -8.18
CA ASN A 173 9.40 -4.08 -7.52
C ASN A 173 8.64 -3.98 -6.19
N GLN A 174 7.42 -4.50 -6.17
CA GLN A 174 6.53 -4.49 -5.00
C GLN A 174 6.09 -5.90 -4.62
N ASN A 175 6.82 -6.92 -5.04
CA ASN A 175 6.42 -8.30 -4.85
C ASN A 175 6.41 -8.71 -3.37
N THR A 176 5.31 -9.31 -2.94
CA THR A 176 5.23 -10.15 -1.75
C THR A 176 5.28 -11.60 -2.22
N PRO A 177 6.39 -12.31 -1.99
CA PRO A 177 6.51 -13.71 -2.40
C PRO A 177 5.51 -14.60 -1.69
N LEU A 178 5.12 -15.70 -2.34
CA LEU A 178 4.42 -16.80 -1.69
C LEU A 178 5.43 -17.89 -1.29
N GLN A 179 5.16 -18.57 -0.20
CA GLN A 179 5.91 -19.77 0.20
C GLN A 179 4.95 -20.92 0.40
N ILE A 180 5.17 -22.01 -0.32
CA ILE A 180 4.40 -23.26 -0.24
C ILE A 180 5.36 -24.41 -0.08
N GLY A 181 5.38 -25.02 1.10
CA GLY A 181 6.39 -26.01 1.46
C GLY A 181 7.80 -25.42 1.32
N ASN A 182 8.67 -26.09 0.61
CA ASN A 182 10.06 -25.66 0.38
C ASN A 182 10.24 -24.83 -0.91
N VAL A 183 9.19 -24.18 -1.41
CA VAL A 183 9.25 -23.38 -2.64
C VAL A 183 8.79 -21.96 -2.38
N VAL A 184 9.62 -20.98 -2.77
CA VAL A 184 9.29 -19.56 -2.81
C VAL A 184 8.91 -19.17 -4.23
N TYR A 185 7.71 -18.64 -4.42
CA TYR A 185 7.25 -18.11 -5.70
C TYR A 185 7.29 -16.58 -5.65
N ALA A 186 7.95 -16.00 -6.63
CA ALA A 186 8.10 -14.56 -6.73
C ALA A 186 7.79 -14.06 -8.13
N CYS A 187 7.30 -12.84 -8.24
CA CYS A 187 7.13 -12.16 -9.52
C CYS A 187 7.94 -10.86 -9.59
N THR A 188 8.20 -10.41 -10.80
CA THR A 188 9.03 -9.24 -11.07
C THR A 188 8.22 -8.07 -11.62
N PRO A 189 8.78 -6.86 -11.72
CA PRO A 189 8.10 -5.72 -12.32
C PRO A 189 7.53 -6.00 -13.72
N THR A 190 8.19 -6.82 -14.53
CA THR A 190 7.71 -7.19 -15.88
C THR A 190 6.84 -8.45 -15.89
N ASN A 191 6.33 -8.85 -14.74
CA ASN A 191 5.45 -10.00 -14.51
C ASN A 191 6.09 -11.37 -14.79
N GLN A 192 7.42 -11.46 -14.83
CA GLN A 192 8.08 -12.75 -14.87
C GLN A 192 7.86 -13.48 -13.54
N VAL A 193 7.75 -14.80 -13.57
CA VAL A 193 7.51 -15.63 -12.39
C VAL A 193 8.67 -16.56 -12.18
N PHE A 194 9.16 -16.64 -10.94
CA PHE A 194 10.23 -17.52 -10.51
C PHE A 194 9.75 -18.43 -9.39
N ALA A 195 10.15 -19.71 -9.46
CA ALA A 195 10.11 -20.60 -8.32
C ALA A 195 11.52 -20.89 -7.86
N LEU A 196 11.75 -20.71 -6.57
CA LEU A 196 13.04 -20.87 -5.92
C LEU A 196 12.94 -21.90 -4.80
N ASP A 197 13.96 -22.70 -4.62
CA ASP A 197 14.12 -23.53 -3.44
C ASP A 197 14.33 -22.63 -2.22
N ALA A 198 13.52 -22.80 -1.20
CA ALA A 198 13.49 -21.91 -0.05
C ALA A 198 14.75 -21.96 0.80
N ASP A 199 15.43 -23.10 0.85
CA ASP A 199 16.65 -23.28 1.64
C ASP A 199 17.89 -22.72 0.96
N SER A 200 18.00 -22.92 -0.35
CA SER A 200 19.21 -22.60 -1.11
C SER A 200 19.10 -21.36 -2.00
N GLY A 201 17.88 -20.87 -2.28
CA GLY A 201 17.62 -19.82 -3.25
C GLY A 201 17.86 -20.25 -4.71
N LYS A 202 18.06 -21.57 -4.97
CA LYS A 202 18.28 -22.06 -6.33
C LYS A 202 16.99 -21.98 -7.13
N GLN A 203 17.10 -21.47 -8.37
CA GLN A 203 15.98 -21.44 -9.30
C GLN A 203 15.55 -22.86 -9.67
N LEU A 204 14.27 -23.17 -9.44
CA LEU A 204 13.63 -24.42 -9.84
C LEU A 204 13.07 -24.29 -11.26
N TRP A 205 12.33 -23.19 -11.51
CA TRP A 205 11.83 -22.85 -12.83
C TRP A 205 11.62 -21.33 -12.97
N HIS A 206 11.46 -20.88 -14.21
CA HIS A 206 11.20 -19.50 -14.57
C HIS A 206 10.21 -19.45 -15.73
N PHE A 207 9.27 -18.53 -15.65
CA PHE A 207 8.31 -18.25 -16.71
C PHE A 207 8.32 -16.76 -17.05
N ASP A 208 8.49 -16.45 -18.32
CA ASP A 208 8.43 -15.09 -18.87
C ASP A 208 7.17 -14.93 -19.72
N PRO A 209 6.14 -14.19 -19.27
CA PRO A 209 4.90 -13.99 -20.02
C PRO A 209 5.06 -13.09 -21.24
N LYS A 210 6.23 -12.49 -21.47
CA LYS A 210 6.46 -11.48 -22.53
C LYS A 210 5.43 -10.33 -22.42
N ALA A 211 5.22 -9.85 -21.19
CA ALA A 211 4.17 -8.85 -20.91
C ALA A 211 4.52 -7.46 -21.46
N ASN A 212 5.80 -7.18 -21.71
CA ASN A 212 6.27 -5.84 -22.14
C ASN A 212 6.12 -5.57 -23.63
N ALA A 213 5.70 -6.53 -24.44
CA ALA A 213 5.61 -6.34 -25.89
C ALA A 213 4.56 -5.29 -26.25
N GLY A 214 4.99 -4.06 -26.47
CA GLY A 214 4.15 -2.95 -26.94
C GLY A 214 3.49 -2.09 -25.86
N TYR A 215 3.74 -2.31 -24.58
CA TYR A 215 3.19 -1.50 -23.49
C TYR A 215 4.25 -0.57 -22.89
N SER A 216 3.81 0.62 -22.48
CA SER A 216 4.65 1.50 -21.65
C SER A 216 4.92 0.83 -20.30
N PRO A 217 6.17 0.79 -19.83
CA PRO A 217 6.49 0.24 -18.51
C PRO A 217 5.98 1.09 -17.35
N THR A 218 5.38 2.24 -17.63
CA THR A 218 4.87 3.18 -16.63
C THR A 218 3.86 2.47 -15.73
N TRP A 219 4.11 2.48 -14.42
CA TRP A 219 3.27 1.86 -13.39
C TRP A 219 3.20 0.33 -13.43
N GLN A 220 4.04 -0.33 -14.23
CA GLN A 220 4.08 -1.78 -14.28
C GLN A 220 4.67 -2.33 -12.97
N ARG A 221 3.97 -3.27 -12.37
CA ARG A 221 4.39 -3.94 -11.14
C ARG A 221 3.66 -5.26 -10.96
N CYS A 222 4.28 -6.19 -10.27
CA CYS A 222 3.64 -7.37 -9.74
C CYS A 222 3.69 -7.32 -8.22
N ARG A 223 2.56 -7.27 -7.53
CA ARG A 223 2.52 -7.22 -6.06
C ARG A 223 2.49 -8.59 -5.43
N SER A 224 1.83 -9.54 -6.06
CA SER A 224 1.77 -10.91 -5.61
C SER A 224 1.25 -11.83 -6.70
N LEU A 225 1.46 -13.10 -6.47
CA LEU A 225 0.86 -14.22 -7.17
C LEU A 225 -0.34 -14.73 -6.35
N ALA A 226 -1.14 -15.64 -6.92
CA ALA A 226 -2.09 -16.44 -6.16
C ALA A 226 -1.76 -17.92 -6.31
N TYR A 227 -1.99 -18.67 -5.25
CA TYR A 227 -1.78 -20.12 -5.22
C TYR A 227 -3.12 -20.85 -5.08
N TYR A 228 -3.31 -21.91 -5.81
CA TYR A 228 -4.48 -22.76 -5.77
C TYR A 228 -4.08 -24.23 -5.72
N ASP A 229 -4.68 -24.97 -4.79
CA ASP A 229 -4.53 -26.42 -4.67
C ASP A 229 -5.91 -27.07 -4.80
N VAL A 230 -6.09 -27.85 -5.86
CA VAL A 230 -7.37 -28.52 -6.16
C VAL A 230 -7.79 -29.46 -5.05
N ALA A 231 -6.84 -30.17 -4.44
CA ALA A 231 -7.14 -31.11 -3.36
C ALA A 231 -7.54 -30.39 -2.07
N GLN A 232 -6.90 -29.26 -1.77
CA GLN A 232 -7.22 -28.45 -0.59
C GLN A 232 -8.61 -27.83 -0.68
N GLN A 233 -8.97 -27.32 -1.86
CA GLN A 233 -10.30 -26.75 -2.11
C GLN A 233 -11.40 -27.81 -2.06
N ALA A 234 -11.15 -29.00 -2.61
CA ALA A 234 -12.11 -30.10 -2.51
C ALA A 234 -12.36 -30.54 -1.06
N ALA A 235 -11.36 -30.46 -0.20
CA ALA A 235 -11.48 -30.76 1.23
C ALA A 235 -12.23 -29.67 2.02
N GLN A 236 -12.20 -28.41 1.55
CA GLN A 236 -12.90 -27.26 2.16
C GLN A 236 -14.35 -27.11 1.65
N ALA A 237 -14.69 -27.70 0.49
CA ALA A 237 -16.06 -27.77 0.01
C ALA A 237 -16.90 -28.57 1.00
N ALA A 238 -18.08 -28.03 1.37
CA ALA A 238 -18.95 -28.53 2.44
C ALA A 238 -19.10 -30.04 2.45
N PRO A 239 -19.20 -30.68 3.63
CA PRO A 239 -19.44 -32.13 3.74
C PRO A 239 -20.73 -32.49 3.01
N GLY A 240 -20.62 -33.22 1.91
CA GLY A 240 -21.77 -33.65 1.09
C GLY A 240 -21.82 -33.13 -0.33
N ALA A 241 -20.94 -32.22 -0.73
CA ALA A 241 -20.78 -31.89 -2.15
C ALA A 241 -20.14 -33.09 -2.88
N PRO A 242 -20.73 -33.58 -4.02
CA PRO A 242 -20.09 -34.64 -4.79
C PRO A 242 -18.71 -34.09 -5.25
N ALA A 243 -17.63 -34.77 -4.81
CA ALA A 243 -16.31 -34.49 -5.34
C ALA A 243 -16.41 -34.70 -6.86
N SER A 244 -16.43 -33.60 -7.60
CA SER A 244 -16.20 -33.67 -9.04
C SER A 244 -14.76 -34.15 -9.21
N GLN A 245 -14.60 -35.49 -9.34
CA GLN A 245 -13.31 -36.07 -9.65
C GLN A 245 -12.81 -35.44 -10.94
N PRO A 246 -11.69 -34.71 -10.91
CA PRO A 246 -11.10 -34.30 -12.14
C PRO A 246 -10.69 -35.56 -12.91
N ALA A 247 -11.08 -35.65 -14.18
CA ALA A 247 -10.70 -36.73 -15.07
C ALA A 247 -9.17 -36.92 -15.06
N ALA A 248 -8.69 -38.09 -15.39
CA ALA A 248 -7.26 -38.52 -15.30
C ALA A 248 -6.24 -37.68 -16.11
N ALA A 249 -6.67 -36.71 -16.93
CA ALA A 249 -5.83 -35.62 -17.45
C ALA A 249 -5.31 -34.65 -16.37
N ALA A 250 -5.71 -34.85 -15.14
CA ALA A 250 -5.59 -33.97 -14.01
C ALA A 250 -4.35 -34.20 -13.13
N ALA A 251 -3.38 -35.01 -13.51
CA ALA A 251 -2.11 -35.08 -12.79
C ALA A 251 -1.25 -33.80 -12.95
N ALA A 252 -1.36 -33.14 -14.09
CA ALA A 252 -0.76 -31.82 -14.32
C ALA A 252 -1.69 -30.70 -13.77
N CYS A 253 -1.10 -29.63 -13.26
CA CYS A 253 -1.84 -28.46 -12.78
C CYS A 253 -2.80 -28.70 -11.60
N GLN A 254 -2.53 -29.68 -10.74
CA GLN A 254 -3.26 -29.84 -9.48
C GLN A 254 -2.96 -28.69 -8.52
N ARG A 255 -1.74 -28.15 -8.57
CA ARG A 255 -1.32 -26.95 -7.87
C ARG A 255 -0.96 -25.88 -8.88
N ARG A 256 -1.53 -24.71 -8.74
CA ARG A 256 -1.44 -23.64 -9.72
C ARG A 256 -0.93 -22.36 -9.12
N ILE A 257 -0.11 -21.64 -9.87
CA ILE A 257 0.26 -20.26 -9.62
C ILE A 257 -0.44 -19.39 -10.66
N TYR A 258 -1.16 -18.38 -10.20
CA TYR A 258 -1.80 -17.40 -11.07
C TYR A 258 -1.02 -16.09 -11.05
N VAL A 259 -0.83 -15.53 -12.24
CA VAL A 259 -0.23 -14.21 -12.43
C VAL A 259 -1.09 -13.35 -13.35
N THR A 260 -1.33 -12.10 -12.94
CA THR A 260 -1.87 -11.07 -13.84
C THR A 260 -0.73 -10.36 -14.55
N THR A 261 -0.95 -9.96 -15.80
CA THR A 261 0.09 -9.29 -16.60
C THR A 261 -0.36 -7.91 -17.04
N ALA A 262 0.60 -7.00 -17.24
CA ALA A 262 0.35 -5.64 -17.66
C ALA A 262 -0.40 -5.53 -19.01
N ASN A 263 -0.32 -6.54 -19.85
CA ASN A 263 -1.09 -6.64 -21.10
C ASN A 263 -2.41 -7.42 -20.94
N LEU A 264 -3.04 -7.31 -19.76
CA LEU A 264 -4.40 -7.75 -19.47
C LEU A 264 -4.63 -9.26 -19.67
N ARG A 265 -3.71 -10.09 -19.20
CA ARG A 265 -3.89 -11.55 -19.17
C ARG A 265 -3.87 -12.07 -17.74
N LEU A 266 -4.70 -13.05 -17.45
CA LEU A 266 -4.57 -13.91 -16.28
C LEU A 266 -4.02 -15.24 -16.77
N ILE A 267 -2.88 -15.66 -16.23
CA ILE A 267 -2.17 -16.87 -16.64
C ILE A 267 -2.14 -17.83 -15.46
N ALA A 268 -2.50 -19.08 -15.69
CA ALA A 268 -2.36 -20.18 -14.75
C ALA A 268 -1.15 -21.03 -15.11
N LEU A 269 -0.22 -21.19 -14.18
CA LEU A 269 0.99 -21.99 -14.31
C LEU A 269 0.92 -23.20 -13.38
N ASP A 270 1.43 -24.33 -13.82
CA ASP A 270 1.67 -25.47 -12.94
C ASP A 270 2.75 -25.10 -11.90
N ALA A 271 2.43 -25.23 -10.63
CA ALA A 271 3.32 -24.83 -9.54
C ALA A 271 4.62 -25.65 -9.50
N GLN A 272 4.64 -26.86 -10.07
CA GLN A 272 5.81 -27.73 -10.03
C GLN A 272 6.84 -27.40 -11.12
N ASN A 273 6.39 -27.00 -12.31
CA ASN A 273 7.27 -26.86 -13.48
C ASN A 273 7.15 -25.54 -14.22
N GLY A 274 6.19 -24.65 -13.83
CA GLY A 274 6.00 -23.35 -14.45
C GLY A 274 5.38 -23.35 -15.83
N GLN A 275 4.88 -24.51 -16.32
CA GLN A 275 4.21 -24.58 -17.61
C GLN A 275 2.77 -24.06 -17.51
N PRO A 276 2.25 -23.40 -18.55
CA PRO A 276 0.85 -23.00 -18.61
C PRO A 276 -0.11 -24.18 -18.46
N CYS A 277 -1.14 -24.01 -17.67
CA CYS A 277 -2.17 -25.02 -17.43
C CYS A 277 -3.17 -25.06 -18.57
N GLU A 278 -3.01 -25.97 -19.54
CA GLU A 278 -3.83 -26.04 -20.76
C GLU A 278 -5.34 -26.09 -20.51
N GLY A 279 -5.78 -26.66 -19.39
CA GLY A 279 -7.18 -26.73 -18.96
C GLY A 279 -7.74 -25.43 -18.38
N PHE A 280 -6.96 -24.32 -18.36
CA PHE A 280 -7.42 -23.01 -17.90
C PHE A 280 -7.49 -22.03 -19.05
N GLY A 281 -8.68 -21.48 -19.32
CA GLY A 281 -8.92 -20.55 -20.43
C GLY A 281 -8.50 -21.12 -21.79
N GLN A 282 -7.75 -20.36 -22.55
CA GLN A 282 -7.13 -20.81 -23.80
C GLN A 282 -5.64 -21.08 -23.57
N ASN A 283 -5.25 -22.35 -23.51
CA ASN A 283 -3.87 -22.77 -23.27
C ASN A 283 -3.21 -22.12 -22.03
N GLY A 284 -3.92 -22.09 -20.92
CA GLY A 284 -3.42 -21.52 -19.66
C GLY A 284 -3.65 -20.02 -19.49
N VAL A 285 -4.37 -19.37 -20.41
CA VAL A 285 -4.52 -17.92 -20.44
C VAL A 285 -5.99 -17.51 -20.57
N VAL A 286 -6.39 -16.52 -19.77
CA VAL A 286 -7.67 -15.80 -19.89
C VAL A 286 -7.37 -14.33 -20.19
N SER A 287 -8.07 -13.77 -21.19
CA SER A 287 -8.01 -12.34 -21.48
C SER A 287 -8.82 -11.56 -20.44
N LEU A 288 -8.19 -10.60 -19.77
CA LEU A 288 -8.87 -9.66 -18.88
C LEU A 288 -9.43 -8.45 -19.65
N ALA A 289 -9.18 -8.39 -20.95
CA ALA A 289 -9.66 -7.33 -21.84
C ALA A 289 -11.10 -7.56 -22.33
N GLU A 290 -11.59 -8.79 -22.22
CA GLU A 290 -12.91 -9.15 -22.71
C GLU A 290 -14.02 -8.38 -21.98
N GLY A 291 -14.93 -7.76 -22.76
CA GLY A 291 -16.02 -6.96 -22.22
C GLY A 291 -15.65 -5.55 -21.75
N MET A 292 -14.38 -5.14 -21.83
CA MET A 292 -13.93 -3.80 -21.38
C MET A 292 -14.14 -2.69 -22.44
N GLY A 293 -14.57 -3.04 -23.66
CA GLY A 293 -14.68 -2.07 -24.77
C GLY A 293 -13.32 -1.72 -25.39
N GLU A 294 -13.15 -0.49 -25.85
CA GLU A 294 -11.87 -0.01 -26.41
C GLU A 294 -10.82 0.13 -25.32
N ILE A 295 -9.71 -0.58 -25.48
CA ILE A 295 -8.60 -0.55 -24.52
C ILE A 295 -7.53 0.40 -25.00
N ILE A 296 -7.27 1.42 -24.19
CA ILE A 296 -6.16 2.33 -24.39
C ILE A 296 -4.93 1.73 -23.72
N PRO A 297 -3.84 1.44 -24.48
CA PRO A 297 -2.62 0.89 -23.90
C PRO A 297 -2.07 1.72 -22.74
N GLY A 298 -1.77 1.06 -21.61
CA GLY A 298 -1.22 1.70 -20.41
C GLY A 298 -2.24 2.31 -19.46
N PHE A 299 -3.54 2.37 -19.82
CA PHE A 299 -4.58 2.89 -18.91
C PHE A 299 -5.11 1.82 -17.94
N TYR A 300 -5.06 0.56 -18.33
CA TYR A 300 -5.52 -0.56 -17.51
C TYR A 300 -4.33 -1.43 -17.14
N ASN A 301 -4.03 -1.49 -15.85
CA ASN A 301 -2.85 -2.18 -15.35
C ASN A 301 -3.22 -3.00 -14.12
N PRO A 302 -3.47 -4.31 -14.24
CA PRO A 302 -3.70 -5.16 -13.09
C PRO A 302 -2.40 -5.27 -12.30
N THR A 303 -2.34 -4.60 -11.16
CA THR A 303 -1.14 -4.54 -10.30
C THR A 303 -1.28 -5.40 -9.05
N ALA A 304 -2.50 -5.75 -8.66
CA ALA A 304 -2.76 -6.64 -7.52
C ALA A 304 -2.62 -8.10 -7.94
N GLY A 305 -2.21 -8.95 -7.01
CA GLY A 305 -2.31 -10.40 -7.19
C GLY A 305 -3.78 -10.82 -7.34
N PRO A 306 -4.06 -11.89 -8.10
CA PRO A 306 -5.41 -12.46 -8.16
C PRO A 306 -5.86 -12.93 -6.78
N VAL A 307 -7.15 -12.80 -6.49
CA VAL A 307 -7.77 -13.35 -5.29
C VAL A 307 -8.60 -14.56 -5.69
N LEU A 308 -8.45 -15.63 -4.94
CA LEU A 308 -9.26 -16.85 -5.09
C LEU A 308 -10.34 -16.83 -4.02
N ALA A 309 -11.58 -17.02 -4.42
CA ALA A 309 -12.77 -17.08 -3.56
C ALA A 309 -13.32 -18.51 -3.49
#